data_957cbb78f1e9c7a4e80cb79482086b88
#
_entry.id   957cbb78f1e9c7a4e80cb79482086b88
#
_cell.length_a   1.000
_cell.length_b   1.000
_cell.length_c   1.000
_cell.angle_alpha   90.00
_cell.angle_beta   90.00
_cell.angle_gamma   90.00
#
_symmetry.space_group_name_H-M   'P 1'
#
loop_
_entity.id
_entity.type
_entity.pdbx_description
1 polymer ?
#
loop_
_entity_poly.entity_id
_entity_poly.type
_entity_poly.pdbx_seq_one_letter_code
_entity_poly.pdbx_strand_id
1 'polypeptide(L)'
;TKAARADYRHKKQSGGAGQFGEVHLIVEPYYEGMPAPDTYRFGGQEYKISVRDTQTIDLDWGGKLVFVNSIVGGAIDARFLPAILKGIMARMEQGPLTGSYARDVRIIVYDGKMHPVDSNEISFMLAGRNAFSTAFKEAGPKILEPVYDVEVSVPADYLGDVMSDLQGRRAIITVSYTHLTL
;
A
#
# COMPACT_ATOMS: atom_id res chain seq x y z
N THR A 1 -6.93 8.94 3.92
CA THR A 1 -6.69 7.94 2.85
C THR A 1 -8.00 7.59 2.17
N LYS A 2 -7.99 7.47 0.87
CA LYS A 2 -9.12 7.15 0.00
C LYS A 2 -8.66 6.17 -1.08
N ALA A 3 -9.60 5.58 -1.83
CA ALA A 3 -9.25 4.87 -3.05
C ALA A 3 -8.75 5.85 -4.12
N ALA A 4 -7.74 5.45 -4.87
CA ALA A 4 -7.22 6.21 -6.00
C ALA A 4 -6.86 5.25 -7.14
N ARG A 5 -6.96 5.74 -8.35
CA ARG A 5 -6.71 5.01 -9.58
C ARG A 5 -5.52 5.62 -10.33
N ALA A 6 -4.68 4.78 -10.87
CA ALA A 6 -3.67 5.22 -11.84
C ALA A 6 -3.44 4.15 -12.91
N ASP A 7 -2.93 4.60 -14.02
CA ASP A 7 -2.39 3.75 -15.08
C ASP A 7 -0.99 4.21 -15.45
N TYR A 8 -0.19 3.26 -15.90
CA TYR A 8 1.15 3.55 -16.39
C TYR A 8 1.53 2.64 -17.55
N ARG A 9 2.07 3.26 -18.59
CA ARG A 9 2.61 2.55 -19.75
C ARG A 9 4.13 2.68 -19.76
N HIS A 10 4.80 1.54 -19.58
CA HIS A 10 6.23 1.43 -19.84
C HIS A 10 6.44 1.07 -21.30
N LYS A 11 7.16 1.91 -22.02
CA LYS A 11 7.52 1.70 -23.43
C LYS A 11 8.94 2.15 -23.68
N LYS A 12 9.73 1.25 -24.25
CA LYS A 12 11.10 1.53 -24.70
C LYS A 12 11.32 0.90 -26.07
N GLN A 13 11.77 1.70 -27.04
CA GLN A 13 11.96 1.25 -28.42
C GLN A 13 13.36 1.47 -28.95
N SER A 14 14.31 1.95 -28.14
CA SER A 14 15.66 2.28 -28.56
C SER A 14 16.69 1.33 -27.94
N GLY A 15 17.69 0.91 -28.74
CA GLY A 15 18.86 0.22 -28.24
C GLY A 15 18.70 -1.28 -27.95
N GLY A 16 17.99 -2.03 -28.80
CA GLY A 16 17.85 -3.49 -28.67
C GLY A 16 16.40 -3.96 -28.68
N ALA A 17 16.11 -5.05 -27.97
CA ALA A 17 14.75 -5.57 -27.84
C ALA A 17 13.81 -4.54 -27.22
N GLY A 18 12.64 -4.31 -27.83
CA GLY A 18 11.63 -3.40 -27.33
C GLY A 18 11.08 -3.84 -25.97
N GLN A 19 10.56 -2.88 -25.21
CA GLN A 19 9.87 -3.14 -23.94
C GLN A 19 8.49 -2.47 -23.98
N PHE A 20 7.46 -3.21 -23.58
CA PHE A 20 6.11 -2.69 -23.48
C PHE A 20 5.33 -3.38 -22.37
N GLY A 21 4.68 -2.59 -21.51
CA GLY A 21 3.72 -3.06 -20.53
C GLY A 21 2.87 -1.90 -20.03
N GLU A 22 1.57 -2.08 -19.99
CA GLU A 22 0.64 -1.08 -19.44
C GLU A 22 -0.22 -1.73 -18.36
N VAL A 23 -0.30 -1.08 -17.21
CA VAL A 23 -1.03 -1.54 -16.04
C VAL A 23 -1.97 -0.44 -15.56
N HIS A 24 -3.24 -0.80 -15.36
CA HIS A 24 -4.24 0.04 -14.73
C HIS A 24 -4.61 -0.58 -13.38
N LEU A 25 -4.51 0.19 -12.32
CA LEU A 25 -4.78 -0.29 -10.98
C LEU A 25 -5.51 0.74 -10.10
N ILE A 26 -6.13 0.22 -9.06
CA ILE A 26 -6.72 0.97 -7.96
C ILE A 26 -5.94 0.63 -6.70
N VAL A 27 -5.63 1.63 -5.88
CA VAL A 27 -5.03 1.49 -4.55
C VAL A 27 -5.99 2.05 -3.54
N GLU A 28 -6.20 1.33 -2.46
CA GLU A 28 -7.02 1.78 -1.33
C GLU A 28 -6.45 1.27 0.01
N PRO A 29 -6.78 1.89 1.15
CA PRO A 29 -6.41 1.36 2.45
C PRO A 29 -7.07 0.01 2.68
N TYR A 30 -6.31 -0.92 3.28
CA TYR A 30 -6.82 -2.23 3.67
C TYR A 30 -7.02 -2.32 5.17
N TYR A 31 -8.09 -2.98 5.60
CA TYR A 31 -8.32 -3.41 6.97
C TYR A 31 -8.95 -4.81 6.97
N GLU A 32 -8.72 -5.56 8.02
CA GLU A 32 -9.22 -6.92 8.14
C GLU A 32 -10.76 -6.93 8.20
N GLY A 33 -11.37 -7.86 7.48
CA GLY A 33 -12.83 -7.93 7.35
C GLY A 33 -13.44 -6.97 6.32
N MET A 34 -12.61 -6.23 5.59
CA MET A 34 -13.03 -5.37 4.49
C MET A 34 -13.78 -6.16 3.41
N PRO A 35 -14.92 -5.67 2.90
CA PRO A 35 -15.67 -6.36 1.85
C PRO A 35 -14.84 -6.48 0.56
N ALA A 36 -15.18 -7.49 -0.26
CA ALA A 36 -14.57 -7.64 -1.58
C ALA A 36 -14.77 -6.37 -2.42
N PRO A 37 -13.81 -6.03 -3.30
CA PRO A 37 -13.95 -4.89 -4.21
C PRO A 37 -15.10 -5.15 -5.20
N ASP A 38 -15.91 -4.14 -5.44
CA ASP A 38 -17.05 -4.22 -6.35
C ASP A 38 -17.04 -3.08 -7.36
N THR A 39 -17.49 -1.90 -7.00
CA THR A 39 -17.62 -0.77 -7.92
C THR A 39 -16.96 0.48 -7.38
N TYR A 40 -16.16 1.13 -8.21
CA TYR A 40 -15.47 2.39 -7.90
C TYR A 40 -15.87 3.47 -8.88
N ARG A 41 -15.84 4.73 -8.44
CA ARG A 41 -16.11 5.90 -9.27
C ARG A 41 -14.96 6.89 -9.18
N PHE A 42 -14.37 7.20 -10.33
CA PHE A 42 -13.31 8.18 -10.45
C PHE A 42 -13.61 9.13 -11.64
N GLY A 43 -13.60 10.44 -11.41
CA GLY A 43 -13.80 11.42 -12.45
C GLY A 43 -15.14 11.27 -13.21
N GLY A 44 -16.19 10.82 -12.54
CA GLY A 44 -17.50 10.57 -13.14
C GLY A 44 -17.63 9.25 -13.90
N GLN A 45 -16.55 8.49 -14.02
CA GLN A 45 -16.54 7.16 -14.65
C GLN A 45 -16.67 6.06 -13.59
N GLU A 46 -17.46 5.03 -13.89
CA GLU A 46 -17.67 3.86 -13.06
C GLU A 46 -16.77 2.70 -13.52
N TYR A 47 -16.15 2.03 -12.54
CA TYR A 47 -15.28 0.88 -12.74
C TYR A 47 -15.83 -0.30 -11.95
N LYS A 48 -16.38 -1.28 -12.65
CA LYS A 48 -16.87 -2.53 -12.06
C LYS A 48 -15.72 -3.51 -11.96
N ILE A 49 -15.53 -4.06 -10.78
CA ILE A 49 -14.47 -5.01 -10.48
C ILE A 49 -15.03 -6.43 -10.46
N SER A 50 -14.46 -7.30 -11.27
CA SER A 50 -14.75 -8.72 -11.28
C SER A 50 -13.55 -9.47 -10.74
N VAL A 51 -13.56 -9.81 -9.46
CA VAL A 51 -12.46 -10.50 -8.80
C VAL A 51 -12.24 -11.88 -9.42
N ARG A 52 -11.04 -12.13 -9.91
CA ARG A 52 -10.58 -13.42 -10.46
C ARG A 52 -9.77 -14.20 -9.43
N ASP A 53 -8.89 -13.49 -8.74
CA ASP A 53 -8.02 -14.06 -7.74
C ASP A 53 -7.64 -12.98 -6.72
N THR A 54 -7.40 -13.39 -5.48
CA THR A 54 -6.97 -12.52 -4.40
C THR A 54 -5.82 -13.17 -3.64
N GLN A 55 -4.73 -12.47 -3.51
CA GLN A 55 -3.56 -12.89 -2.75
C GLN A 55 -3.35 -11.93 -1.58
N THR A 56 -3.32 -12.47 -0.37
CA THR A 56 -2.99 -11.71 0.86
C THR A 56 -1.57 -12.03 1.27
N ILE A 57 -0.75 -11.01 1.43
CA ILE A 57 0.67 -11.11 1.73
C ILE A 57 0.93 -10.39 3.05
N ASP A 58 1.50 -11.12 4.02
CA ASP A 58 2.05 -10.53 5.22
C ASP A 58 3.41 -9.89 4.89
N LEU A 59 3.56 -8.61 5.19
CA LEU A 59 4.76 -7.84 4.86
C LEU A 59 5.82 -8.02 5.95
N ASP A 60 7.08 -8.18 5.56
CA ASP A 60 8.21 -8.35 6.50
C ASP A 60 8.35 -7.17 7.48
N TRP A 61 7.93 -5.97 7.06
CA TRP A 61 7.92 -4.75 7.89
C TRP A 61 6.60 -4.52 8.62
N GLY A 62 5.73 -5.54 8.67
CA GLY A 62 4.44 -5.51 9.35
C GLY A 62 3.30 -5.00 8.46
N GLY A 63 2.08 -5.43 8.79
CA GLY A 63 0.89 -5.16 8.00
C GLY A 63 0.75 -6.08 6.79
N LYS A 64 -0.21 -5.76 5.94
CA LYS A 64 -0.61 -6.63 4.82
C LYS A 64 -0.64 -5.87 3.50
N LEU A 65 -0.40 -6.61 2.43
CA LEU A 65 -0.73 -6.25 1.06
C LEU A 65 -1.79 -7.25 0.55
N VAL A 66 -2.91 -6.74 0.09
CA VAL A 66 -3.91 -7.55 -0.61
C VAL A 66 -3.84 -7.21 -2.10
N PHE A 67 -3.44 -8.19 -2.89
CA PHE A 67 -3.32 -8.05 -4.34
C PHE A 67 -4.48 -8.77 -5.03
N VAL A 68 -5.27 -8.02 -5.76
CA VAL A 68 -6.49 -8.52 -6.44
C VAL A 68 -6.27 -8.47 -7.94
N ASN A 69 -6.42 -9.63 -8.57
CA ASN A 69 -6.51 -9.75 -10.01
C ASN A 69 -7.98 -9.61 -10.44
N SER A 70 -8.27 -8.61 -11.23
CA SER A 70 -9.59 -8.34 -11.83
C SER A 70 -9.49 -8.13 -13.34
N ILE A 71 -8.45 -8.69 -13.98
CA ILE A 71 -8.25 -8.56 -15.42
C ILE A 71 -9.26 -9.40 -16.16
N VAL A 72 -9.91 -8.79 -17.13
CA VAL A 72 -10.87 -9.44 -18.02
C VAL A 72 -10.37 -9.41 -19.48
N GLY A 73 -10.84 -10.36 -20.30
CA GLY A 73 -10.57 -10.38 -21.72
C GLY A 73 -9.09 -10.63 -22.10
N GLY A 74 -8.25 -11.11 -21.16
CA GLY A 74 -6.85 -11.38 -21.45
C GLY A 74 -6.01 -10.12 -21.72
N ALA A 75 -6.42 -8.95 -21.20
CA ALA A 75 -5.71 -7.68 -21.41
C ALA A 75 -4.25 -7.73 -20.94
N ILE A 76 -3.96 -8.48 -19.89
CA ILE A 76 -2.63 -8.85 -19.46
C ILE A 76 -2.59 -10.37 -19.28
N ASP A 77 -1.59 -11.02 -19.82
CA ASP A 77 -1.36 -12.45 -19.59
C ASP A 77 -1.05 -12.69 -18.11
N ALA A 78 -1.68 -13.71 -17.53
CA ALA A 78 -1.54 -14.04 -16.11
C ALA A 78 -0.07 -14.28 -15.69
N ARG A 79 0.79 -14.73 -16.60
CA ARG A 79 2.23 -14.90 -16.33
C ARG A 79 2.96 -13.61 -15.91
N PHE A 80 2.40 -12.44 -16.24
CA PHE A 80 3.00 -11.14 -15.88
C PHE A 80 2.52 -10.59 -14.53
N LEU A 81 1.48 -11.16 -13.93
CA LEU A 81 0.98 -10.72 -12.62
C LEU A 81 2.04 -10.81 -11.50
N PRO A 82 2.85 -11.86 -11.41
CA PRO A 82 3.94 -11.91 -10.43
C PRO A 82 4.96 -10.78 -10.61
N ALA A 83 5.27 -10.39 -11.85
CA ALA A 83 6.17 -9.28 -12.14
C ALA A 83 5.58 -7.93 -11.70
N ILE A 84 4.29 -7.71 -11.95
CA ILE A 84 3.56 -6.52 -11.49
C ILE A 84 3.62 -6.45 -9.96
N LEU A 85 3.29 -7.53 -9.27
CA LEU A 85 3.33 -7.63 -7.82
C LEU A 85 4.74 -7.35 -7.27
N LYS A 86 5.78 -7.92 -7.86
CA LYS A 86 7.17 -7.70 -7.49
C LYS A 86 7.56 -6.21 -7.59
N GLY A 87 7.14 -5.54 -8.66
CA GLY A 87 7.38 -4.11 -8.85
C GLY A 87 6.68 -3.25 -7.79
N ILE A 88 5.45 -3.59 -7.45
CA ILE A 88 4.66 -2.95 -6.41
C ILE A 88 5.32 -3.13 -5.04
N MET A 89 5.67 -4.36 -4.66
CA MET A 89 6.32 -4.66 -3.37
C MET A 89 7.64 -3.93 -3.20
N ALA A 90 8.49 -3.91 -4.22
CA ALA A 90 9.74 -3.16 -4.20
C ALA A 90 9.51 -1.64 -4.00
N ARG A 91 8.40 -1.11 -4.52
CA ARG A 91 8.05 0.30 -4.31
C ARG A 91 7.43 0.56 -2.94
N MET A 92 6.72 -0.41 -2.37
CA MET A 92 6.21 -0.33 -1.00
C MET A 92 7.33 -0.33 0.03
N GLU A 93 8.36 -1.12 -0.20
CA GLU A 93 9.55 -1.18 0.66
C GLU A 93 10.29 0.18 0.72
N GLN A 94 10.41 0.86 -0.40
CA GLN A 94 11.00 2.20 -0.50
C GLN A 94 10.02 3.35 -0.31
N GLY A 95 8.75 3.09 -0.11
CA GLY A 95 7.65 4.03 0.11
C GLY A 95 7.62 5.25 -0.82
N PRO A 96 6.55 5.44 -1.61
CA PRO A 96 6.50 6.50 -2.62
C PRO A 96 6.48 7.92 -2.08
N LEU A 97 6.17 8.11 -0.80
CA LEU A 97 6.03 9.44 -0.20
C LEU A 97 7.34 9.92 0.44
N THR A 98 7.81 9.22 1.44
CA THR A 98 8.95 9.64 2.29
C THR A 98 10.11 8.65 2.28
N GLY A 99 10.01 7.57 1.51
CA GLY A 99 10.94 6.44 1.57
C GLY A 99 10.63 5.45 2.70
N SER A 100 9.65 5.76 3.57
CA SER A 100 9.21 4.85 4.63
C SER A 100 8.32 3.75 4.07
N TYR A 101 8.35 2.56 4.67
CA TYR A 101 7.55 1.41 4.25
C TYR A 101 6.05 1.75 4.11
N ALA A 102 5.45 1.33 2.99
CA ALA A 102 4.00 1.35 2.82
C ALA A 102 3.40 0.03 3.31
N ARG A 103 2.24 0.06 3.97
CA ARG A 103 1.56 -1.11 4.50
C ARG A 103 0.05 -0.95 4.51
N ASP A 104 -0.64 -2.05 4.71
CA ASP A 104 -2.10 -2.11 4.84
C ASP A 104 -2.81 -1.46 3.64
N VAL A 105 -2.50 -1.99 2.47
CA VAL A 105 -3.08 -1.55 1.21
C VAL A 105 -3.70 -2.71 0.44
N ARG A 106 -4.81 -2.45 -0.23
CA ARG A 106 -5.38 -3.32 -1.26
C ARG A 106 -5.12 -2.72 -2.62
N ILE A 107 -4.61 -3.53 -3.53
CA ILE A 107 -4.28 -3.15 -4.90
C ILE A 107 -5.07 -4.03 -5.84
N ILE A 108 -5.83 -3.40 -6.72
CA ILE A 108 -6.69 -4.08 -7.69
C ILE A 108 -6.15 -3.77 -9.08
N VAL A 109 -5.61 -4.79 -9.74
CA VAL A 109 -5.21 -4.68 -11.15
C VAL A 109 -6.40 -5.11 -11.99
N TYR A 110 -6.98 -4.17 -12.73
CA TYR A 110 -8.26 -4.40 -13.41
C TYR A 110 -8.17 -4.31 -14.94
N ASP A 111 -7.11 -3.70 -15.50
CA ASP A 111 -6.92 -3.57 -16.93
C ASP A 111 -5.45 -3.34 -17.28
N GLY A 112 -5.13 -3.33 -18.54
CA GLY A 112 -3.81 -3.04 -19.07
C GLY A 112 -3.72 -3.33 -20.55
N LYS A 113 -2.49 -3.31 -21.06
CA LYS A 113 -2.20 -3.67 -22.47
C LYS A 113 -0.89 -4.42 -22.57
N MET A 114 -0.88 -5.35 -23.51
CA MET A 114 0.32 -6.09 -23.94
C MET A 114 0.66 -5.76 -25.38
N HIS A 115 1.92 -5.95 -25.74
CA HIS A 115 2.39 -5.98 -27.12
C HIS A 115 2.86 -7.41 -27.44
N PRO A 116 2.50 -8.00 -28.60
CA PRO A 116 2.81 -9.40 -28.91
C PRO A 116 4.30 -9.77 -28.85
N VAL A 117 5.18 -8.82 -29.15
CA VAL A 117 6.64 -9.03 -29.24
C VAL A 117 7.38 -8.40 -28.06
N ASP A 118 7.00 -7.18 -27.65
CA ASP A 118 7.81 -6.32 -26.76
C ASP A 118 7.41 -6.47 -25.27
N SER A 119 6.33 -7.20 -24.95
CA SER A 119 5.93 -7.42 -23.57
C SER A 119 6.79 -8.47 -22.89
N ASN A 120 7.34 -8.10 -21.74
CA ASN A 120 8.16 -8.95 -20.90
C ASN A 120 7.96 -8.62 -19.40
N GLU A 121 8.53 -9.43 -18.53
CA GLU A 121 8.40 -9.27 -17.08
C GLU A 121 8.91 -7.92 -16.57
N ILE A 122 10.05 -7.44 -17.09
CA ILE A 122 10.66 -6.17 -16.69
C ILE A 122 9.71 -5.01 -17.02
N SER A 123 9.09 -5.03 -18.19
CA SER A 123 8.13 -3.99 -18.61
C SER A 123 6.94 -3.92 -17.66
N PHE A 124 6.38 -5.05 -17.26
CA PHE A 124 5.25 -5.11 -16.34
C PHE A 124 5.64 -4.81 -14.90
N MET A 125 6.83 -5.21 -14.47
CA MET A 125 7.38 -4.83 -13.16
C MET A 125 7.49 -3.30 -13.04
N LEU A 126 8.05 -2.63 -14.05
CA LEU A 126 8.19 -1.17 -14.06
C LEU A 126 6.83 -0.48 -14.19
N ALA A 127 5.92 -1.00 -15.02
CA ALA A 127 4.57 -0.46 -15.16
C ALA A 127 3.80 -0.53 -13.85
N GLY A 128 3.81 -1.69 -13.17
CA GLY A 128 3.17 -1.87 -11.86
C GLY A 128 3.75 -0.96 -10.79
N ARG A 129 5.09 -0.88 -10.72
CA ARG A 129 5.81 0.00 -9.78
C ARG A 129 5.38 1.47 -9.92
N ASN A 130 5.34 1.98 -11.15
CA ASN A 130 5.04 3.39 -11.41
C ASN A 130 3.55 3.70 -11.27
N ALA A 131 2.66 2.83 -11.74
CA ALA A 131 1.22 2.96 -11.54
C ALA A 131 0.88 2.99 -10.03
N PHE A 132 1.45 2.07 -9.26
CA PHE A 132 1.31 2.06 -7.80
C PHE A 132 1.79 3.37 -7.17
N SER A 133 2.99 3.84 -7.54
CA SER A 133 3.56 5.08 -6.99
C SER A 133 2.62 6.28 -7.19
N THR A 134 2.01 6.40 -8.35
CA THR A 134 1.07 7.48 -8.68
C THR A 134 -0.22 7.34 -7.87
N ALA A 135 -0.87 6.18 -7.93
CA ALA A 135 -2.13 5.94 -7.23
C ALA A 135 -1.98 6.07 -5.70
N PHE A 136 -0.88 5.57 -5.14
CA PHE A 136 -0.60 5.66 -3.71
C PHE A 136 -0.51 7.11 -3.23
N LYS A 137 0.18 7.97 -3.97
CA LYS A 137 0.28 9.41 -3.64
C LYS A 137 -1.10 10.09 -3.71
N GLU A 138 -1.89 9.79 -4.73
CA GLU A 138 -3.24 10.34 -4.90
C GLU A 138 -4.24 9.83 -3.87
N ALA A 139 -4.01 8.65 -3.32
CA ALA A 139 -4.80 8.08 -2.23
C ALA A 139 -4.68 8.87 -0.91
N GLY A 140 -3.74 9.80 -0.81
CA GLY A 140 -3.50 10.61 0.39
C GLY A 140 -2.98 9.76 1.56
N PRO A 141 -1.81 9.12 1.41
CA PRO A 141 -1.23 8.31 2.48
C PRO A 141 -0.91 9.17 3.70
N LYS A 142 -0.94 8.53 4.86
CA LYS A 142 -0.56 9.15 6.14
C LYS A 142 0.65 8.43 6.70
N ILE A 143 1.52 9.19 7.35
CA ILE A 143 2.62 8.62 8.12
C ILE A 143 2.03 8.01 9.38
N LEU A 144 2.41 6.77 9.66
CA LEU A 144 2.09 6.09 10.91
C LEU A 144 3.21 6.36 11.90
N GLU A 145 2.83 6.79 13.09
CA GLU A 145 3.74 6.93 14.22
C GLU A 145 3.72 5.64 15.05
N PRO A 146 4.87 5.18 15.55
CA PRO A 146 4.90 4.03 16.46
C PRO A 146 4.19 4.41 17.76
N VAL A 147 3.36 3.51 18.26
CA VAL A 147 2.72 3.61 19.57
C VAL A 147 3.31 2.52 20.46
N TYR A 148 3.81 2.91 21.62
CA TYR A 148 4.43 2.02 22.59
C TYR A 148 3.65 2.00 23.89
N ASP A 149 3.60 0.84 24.55
CA ASP A 149 3.28 0.74 25.96
C ASP A 149 4.53 1.11 26.75
N VAL A 150 4.43 2.12 27.61
CA VAL A 150 5.56 2.66 28.35
C VAL A 150 5.23 2.63 29.83
N GLU A 151 6.15 2.08 30.63
CA GLU A 151 6.11 2.16 32.09
C GLU A 151 7.16 3.18 32.57
N VAL A 152 6.71 4.16 33.34
CA VAL A 152 7.57 5.22 33.89
C VAL A 152 7.53 5.15 35.40
N SER A 153 8.70 4.90 36.02
CA SER A 153 8.87 4.88 37.47
C SER A 153 9.60 6.14 37.92
N VAL A 154 8.98 6.92 38.81
CA VAL A 154 9.52 8.17 39.31
C VAL A 154 9.20 8.34 40.81
N PRO A 155 10.02 9.11 41.57
CA PRO A 155 9.64 9.55 42.90
C PRO A 155 8.30 10.28 42.91
N ALA A 156 7.53 10.16 43.99
CA ALA A 156 6.19 10.71 44.10
C ALA A 156 6.13 12.24 43.84
N ASP A 157 7.16 12.96 44.21
CA ASP A 157 7.26 14.39 44.03
C ASP A 157 7.25 14.83 42.55
N TYR A 158 7.67 13.95 41.65
CA TYR A 158 7.73 14.22 40.19
C TYR A 158 6.51 13.69 39.42
N LEU A 159 5.59 12.99 40.09
CA LEU A 159 4.46 12.33 39.43
C LEU A 159 3.61 13.31 38.64
N GLY A 160 3.31 14.49 39.22
CA GLY A 160 2.49 15.51 38.57
C GLY A 160 3.11 16.07 37.29
N ASP A 161 4.43 16.36 37.35
CA ASP A 161 5.16 16.88 36.20
C ASP A 161 5.25 15.86 35.06
N VAL A 162 5.52 14.60 35.38
CA VAL A 162 5.58 13.51 34.41
C VAL A 162 4.21 13.26 33.76
N MET A 163 3.14 13.23 34.56
CA MET A 163 1.78 13.10 34.02
C MET A 163 1.43 14.23 33.06
N SER A 164 1.78 15.46 33.43
CA SER A 164 1.55 16.64 32.58
C SER A 164 2.33 16.56 31.26
N ASP A 165 3.60 16.16 31.30
CA ASP A 165 4.42 15.96 30.10
C ASP A 165 3.88 14.85 29.18
N LEU A 166 3.48 13.72 29.75
CA LEU A 166 2.90 12.60 29.01
C LEU A 166 1.58 13.01 28.31
N GLN A 167 0.71 13.77 29.00
CA GLN A 167 -0.51 14.29 28.40
C GLN A 167 -0.21 15.28 27.27
N GLY A 168 0.78 16.15 27.45
CA GLY A 168 1.25 17.04 26.40
C GLY A 168 1.74 16.30 25.14
N ARG A 169 2.25 15.10 25.30
CA ARG A 169 2.67 14.19 24.22
C ARG A 169 1.54 13.30 23.70
N ARG A 170 0.29 13.53 24.11
CA ARG A 170 -0.89 12.76 23.71
C ARG A 170 -0.87 11.30 24.19
N ALA A 171 -0.13 11.00 25.27
CA ALA A 171 -0.15 9.68 25.88
C ALA A 171 -1.50 9.40 26.54
N ILE A 172 -1.94 8.14 26.47
CA ILE A 172 -3.11 7.66 27.20
C ILE A 172 -2.60 6.98 28.47
N ILE A 173 -2.88 7.57 29.65
CA ILE A 173 -2.50 6.98 30.91
C ILE A 173 -3.56 5.96 31.29
N THR A 174 -3.18 4.67 31.26
CA THR A 174 -4.11 3.56 31.55
C THR A 174 -4.13 3.20 33.01
N VAL A 175 -2.98 3.28 33.72
CA VAL A 175 -2.83 2.93 35.13
C VAL A 175 -1.78 3.83 35.79
N SER A 176 -2.04 4.20 37.04
CA SER A 176 -1.07 4.88 37.89
C SER A 176 -1.08 4.18 39.26
N TYR A 177 0.08 3.78 39.75
CA TYR A 177 0.24 3.24 41.11
C TYR A 177 1.21 4.08 41.89
N THR A 178 0.94 4.24 43.17
CA THR A 178 1.93 4.66 44.14
C THR A 178 2.39 3.42 44.94
N HIS A 179 3.63 2.99 44.79
CA HIS A 179 4.23 2.03 45.66
C HIS A 179 4.75 2.74 46.92
N LEU A 180 4.13 2.49 48.03
CA LEU A 180 4.73 2.73 49.34
C LEU A 180 5.71 1.60 49.59
N THR A 181 7.00 1.86 49.46
CA THR A 181 8.05 0.96 50.01
C THR A 181 8.03 1.14 51.53
N LEU A 182 7.65 0.08 52.25
CA LEU A 182 7.81 -0.01 53.67
C LEU A 182 9.29 -0.24 54.02
#